data_d40cdbd2786f562ce54fec119afcb095
#
_entry.id   d40cdbd2786f562ce54fec119afcb095
#
_cell.length_a   1.000
_cell.length_b   1.000
_cell.length_c   1.000
_cell.angle_alpha   90.00
_cell.angle_beta   90.00
_cell.angle_gamma   90.00
#
_symmetry.space_group_name_H-M   'P 1'
#
loop_
_entity.id
_entity.type
_entity.pdbx_description
1 polymer ?
#
loop_
_entity_poly.entity_id
_entity_poly.type
_entity_poly.pdbx_seq_one_letter_code
_entity_poly.pdbx_strand_id
1 'polypeptide(L)'
;MIAKKEYIFEGVPVQVVRRPRMKNIRVKVVPPHGDVELSCAPGVRNYEWEAVLREAWQGIMAARERFLQGCGERIAADGGRCFLWGKAYELKVVFTEHAHFARLVDGHIVLAVPPGSGREQMEDCLYELYRRELERAVTEIFPKCEQITGLSAKEVRLKRMKTRWGSCNIKEKRVWLSLNLAKKPPECLAYVIIHELVHLLEKNHTPKFHALVAGFYPEWQQAEAWLRGECR
;
A
#
# COMPACT_ATOMS: atom_id res chain seq x y z
N MET A 1 19.83 -15.65 6.33
CA MET A 1 19.44 -14.27 6.72
C MET A 1 19.62 -13.34 5.53
N ILE A 2 18.64 -12.46 5.25
CA ILE A 2 18.78 -11.42 4.22
C ILE A 2 19.44 -10.22 4.90
N ALA A 3 20.69 -9.91 4.53
CA ALA A 3 21.40 -8.77 5.08
C ALA A 3 20.85 -7.49 4.42
N LYS A 4 20.40 -6.55 5.24
CA LYS A 4 20.03 -5.19 4.85
C LYS A 4 21.05 -4.23 5.41
N LYS A 5 21.54 -3.30 4.58
CA LYS A 5 22.45 -2.25 5.01
C LYS A 5 22.02 -0.94 4.33
N GLU A 6 22.04 0.14 5.09
CA GLU A 6 21.74 1.48 4.56
C GLU A 6 23.01 2.16 4.08
N TYR A 7 22.92 2.82 2.93
CA TYR A 7 23.96 3.66 2.34
C TYR A 7 23.34 5.00 1.94
N ILE A 8 24.16 6.05 1.98
CA ILE A 8 23.76 7.37 1.46
C ILE A 8 24.31 7.51 0.05
N PHE A 9 23.42 7.74 -0.92
CA PHE A 9 23.80 8.01 -2.32
C PHE A 9 23.16 9.33 -2.75
N GLU A 10 23.99 10.30 -3.19
CA GLU A 10 23.55 11.66 -3.57
C GLU A 10 22.64 12.30 -2.48
N GLY A 11 22.98 12.11 -1.19
CA GLY A 11 22.21 12.63 -0.06
C GLY A 11 20.91 11.88 0.25
N VAL A 12 20.58 10.80 -0.47
CA VAL A 12 19.38 10.01 -0.26
C VAL A 12 19.75 8.65 0.36
N PRO A 13 19.06 8.21 1.43
CA PRO A 13 19.26 6.88 1.99
C PRO A 13 18.77 5.80 1.02
N VAL A 14 19.66 4.85 0.74
CA VAL A 14 19.40 3.68 -0.12
C VAL A 14 19.56 2.42 0.70
N GLN A 15 18.52 1.62 0.81
CA GLN A 15 18.56 0.32 1.47
C GLN A 15 19.09 -0.76 0.51
N VAL A 16 20.31 -1.22 0.73
CA VAL A 16 20.90 -2.32 -0.05
C VAL A 16 20.54 -3.66 0.59
N VAL A 17 19.80 -4.48 -0.16
CA VAL A 17 19.33 -5.79 0.25
C VAL A 17 20.05 -6.88 -0.53
N ARG A 18 20.88 -7.67 0.14
CA ARG A 18 21.60 -8.77 -0.49
C ARG A 18 20.76 -10.04 -0.45
N ARG A 19 20.39 -10.53 -1.66
CA ARG A 19 19.51 -11.70 -1.82
C ARG A 19 20.27 -12.85 -2.50
N PRO A 20 20.40 -14.02 -1.89
CA PRO A 20 20.89 -15.22 -2.58
C PRO A 20 20.05 -15.52 -3.82
N ARG A 21 20.67 -16.02 -4.88
CA ARG A 21 20.03 -16.39 -6.16
C ARG A 21 19.56 -15.21 -7.03
N MET A 22 19.84 -13.95 -6.69
CA MET A 22 19.61 -12.86 -7.63
C MET A 22 20.68 -12.85 -8.72
N LYS A 23 20.24 -12.69 -9.98
CA LYS A 23 21.14 -12.58 -11.15
C LYS A 23 21.40 -11.14 -11.54
N ASN A 24 20.48 -10.23 -11.25
CA ASN A 24 20.52 -8.83 -11.69
C ASN A 24 20.40 -7.89 -10.49
N ILE A 25 20.98 -6.69 -10.62
CA ILE A 25 20.74 -5.59 -9.71
C ILE A 25 19.36 -4.99 -10.02
N ARG A 26 18.53 -4.78 -9.00
CA ARG A 26 17.22 -4.14 -9.15
C ARG A 26 17.09 -3.00 -8.19
N VAL A 27 16.65 -1.86 -8.70
CA VAL A 27 16.33 -0.68 -7.89
C VAL A 27 14.83 -0.45 -7.97
N LYS A 28 14.21 -0.10 -6.86
CA LYS A 28 12.80 0.26 -6.78
C LYS A 28 12.60 1.37 -5.75
N VAL A 29 11.63 2.21 -6.01
CA VAL A 29 11.08 3.14 -5.02
C VAL A 29 9.97 2.42 -4.28
N VAL A 30 10.06 2.40 -2.94
CA VAL A 30 9.17 1.59 -2.08
C VAL A 30 8.17 2.51 -1.39
N PRO A 31 6.86 2.21 -1.51
CA PRO A 31 5.84 2.86 -0.71
C PRO A 31 6.03 2.61 0.80
N PRO A 32 5.49 3.46 1.66
CA PRO A 32 4.73 4.69 1.39
C PRO A 32 5.60 5.95 1.31
N HIS A 33 6.91 5.85 1.61
CA HIS A 33 7.76 7.02 1.85
C HIS A 33 8.67 7.37 0.69
N GLY A 34 8.59 6.61 -0.41
CA GLY A 34 9.51 6.79 -1.53
C GLY A 34 10.94 6.34 -1.18
N ASP A 35 11.10 5.40 -0.26
CA ASP A 35 12.39 4.82 0.10
C ASP A 35 13.01 4.11 -1.11
N VAL A 36 14.30 4.28 -1.31
CA VAL A 36 15.00 3.61 -2.40
C VAL A 36 15.56 2.28 -1.89
N GLU A 37 15.05 1.16 -2.41
CA GLU A 37 15.58 -0.17 -2.14
C GLU A 37 16.33 -0.71 -3.36
N LEU A 38 17.60 -1.05 -3.17
CA LEU A 38 18.42 -1.74 -4.14
C LEU A 38 18.56 -3.20 -3.70
N SER A 39 18.26 -4.13 -4.60
CA SER A 39 18.45 -5.55 -4.36
C SER A 39 19.50 -6.11 -5.32
N CYS A 40 20.47 -6.87 -4.79
CA CYS A 40 21.55 -7.50 -5.56
C CYS A 40 21.99 -8.83 -4.96
N ALA A 41 22.82 -9.58 -5.70
CA ALA A 41 23.47 -10.77 -5.20
C ALA A 41 24.51 -10.45 -4.10
N PRO A 42 24.83 -11.39 -3.18
CA PRO A 42 25.80 -11.13 -2.12
C PRO A 42 27.22 -10.78 -2.61
N GLY A 43 27.63 -11.29 -3.76
CA GLY A 43 28.96 -11.05 -4.36
C GLY A 43 29.12 -9.74 -5.13
N VAL A 44 28.02 -8.99 -5.35
CA VAL A 44 28.08 -7.72 -6.08
C VAL A 44 28.83 -6.68 -5.26
N ARG A 45 29.86 -6.06 -5.85
CA ARG A 45 30.68 -5.02 -5.19
C ARG A 45 29.96 -3.67 -5.20
N ASN A 46 30.34 -2.78 -4.26
CA ASN A 46 29.65 -1.51 -4.09
C ASN A 46 29.69 -0.64 -5.35
N TYR A 47 30.84 -0.55 -6.02
CA TYR A 47 30.98 0.25 -7.23
C TYR A 47 30.07 -0.23 -8.40
N GLU A 48 29.75 -1.52 -8.45
CA GLU A 48 28.90 -2.10 -9.51
C GLU A 48 27.44 -1.64 -9.34
N TRP A 49 26.89 -1.68 -8.14
CA TRP A 49 25.52 -1.21 -7.93
C TRP A 49 25.45 0.32 -7.84
N GLU A 50 26.52 1.02 -7.45
CA GLU A 50 26.60 2.47 -7.52
C GLU A 50 26.56 2.98 -8.97
N ALA A 51 27.22 2.26 -9.90
CA ALA A 51 27.14 2.58 -11.33
C ALA A 51 25.70 2.48 -11.85
N VAL A 52 24.98 1.41 -11.48
CA VAL A 52 23.57 1.21 -11.83
C VAL A 52 22.68 2.30 -11.23
N LEU A 53 22.94 2.70 -9.98
CA LEU A 53 22.20 3.80 -9.36
C LEU A 53 22.45 5.12 -10.10
N ARG A 54 23.70 5.42 -10.44
CA ARG A 54 24.07 6.67 -11.13
C ARG A 54 23.41 6.76 -12.49
N GLU A 55 23.40 5.69 -13.26
CA GLU A 55 22.74 5.63 -14.56
C GLU A 55 21.21 5.82 -14.45
N ALA A 56 20.58 5.20 -13.48
CA ALA A 56 19.12 5.24 -13.29
C ALA A 56 18.64 6.41 -12.39
N TRP A 57 19.56 7.22 -11.82
CA TRP A 57 19.27 8.14 -10.72
C TRP A 57 18.18 9.16 -11.02
N GLN A 58 18.23 9.79 -12.18
CA GLN A 58 17.21 10.76 -12.58
C GLN A 58 15.82 10.14 -12.64
N GLY A 59 15.71 8.93 -13.20
CA GLY A 59 14.46 8.18 -13.26
C GLY A 59 13.95 7.76 -11.86
N ILE A 60 14.87 7.34 -10.97
CA ILE A 60 14.57 6.99 -9.59
C ILE A 60 14.05 8.23 -8.83
N MET A 61 14.72 9.37 -8.98
CA MET A 61 14.33 10.62 -8.32
C MET A 61 13.01 11.15 -8.85
N ALA A 62 12.77 11.10 -10.16
CA ALA A 62 11.48 11.45 -10.74
C ALA A 62 10.34 10.52 -10.29
N ALA A 63 10.61 9.22 -10.16
CA ALA A 63 9.65 8.27 -9.59
C ALA A 63 9.40 8.54 -8.10
N ARG A 64 10.45 8.84 -7.34
CA ARG A 64 10.37 9.21 -5.94
C ARG A 64 9.57 10.49 -5.74
N GLU A 65 9.82 11.49 -6.57
CA GLU A 65 9.12 12.76 -6.52
C GLU A 65 7.65 12.64 -6.89
N ARG A 66 7.32 11.91 -7.95
CA ARG A 66 5.92 11.54 -8.27
C ARG A 66 5.25 10.82 -7.10
N PHE A 67 5.99 9.95 -6.43
CA PHE A 67 5.52 9.24 -5.24
C PHE A 67 5.24 10.20 -4.06
N LEU A 68 6.14 11.16 -3.84
CA LEU A 68 6.03 12.15 -2.77
C LEU A 68 4.98 13.25 -3.09
N GLN A 69 4.83 13.62 -4.35
CA GLN A 69 3.86 14.63 -4.79
C GLN A 69 2.46 14.05 -5.00
N GLY A 70 2.36 12.81 -5.49
CA GLY A 70 1.10 12.22 -5.88
C GLY A 70 0.36 11.41 -4.82
N CYS A 71 1.07 10.72 -3.92
CA CYS A 71 0.47 9.78 -2.97
C CYS A 71 1.28 9.59 -1.68
N GLY A 72 2.28 10.44 -1.41
CA GLY A 72 3.12 10.32 -0.21
C GLY A 72 2.39 10.77 1.05
N GLU A 73 2.08 9.81 1.93
CA GLU A 73 1.72 10.16 3.30
C GLU A 73 2.96 10.74 4.00
N ARG A 74 2.84 11.96 4.47
CA ARG A 74 3.83 12.59 5.36
C ARG A 74 3.35 12.48 6.80
N ILE A 75 3.57 11.32 7.40
CA ILE A 75 3.23 11.05 8.80
C ILE A 75 4.46 11.40 9.68
N ALA A 76 5.01 12.58 9.53
CA ALA A 76 6.24 12.88 10.28
C ALA A 76 6.09 14.00 11.30
N ALA A 77 5.06 14.81 11.21
CA ALA A 77 4.83 15.94 12.10
C ALA A 77 3.43 16.52 11.91
N ASP A 78 3.05 17.43 12.78
CA ASP A 78 1.92 18.33 12.61
C ASP A 78 2.01 19.03 11.24
N GLY A 79 0.89 19.13 10.51
CA GLY A 79 0.86 19.61 9.12
C GLY A 79 1.25 18.56 8.06
N GLY A 80 1.43 17.31 8.45
CA GLY A 80 1.60 16.19 7.52
C GLY A 80 0.36 15.96 6.65
N ARG A 81 0.49 15.06 5.67
CA ARG A 81 -0.62 14.68 4.79
C ARG A 81 -0.87 13.19 4.88
N CYS A 82 -2.12 12.80 5.04
CA CYS A 82 -2.57 11.42 4.95
C CYS A 82 -3.80 11.31 4.03
N PHE A 83 -4.08 10.10 3.58
CA PHE A 83 -5.17 9.85 2.65
C PHE A 83 -6.24 8.99 3.31
N LEU A 84 -7.50 9.31 3.01
CA LEU A 84 -8.64 8.48 3.37
C LEU A 84 -9.65 8.53 2.21
N TRP A 85 -10.01 7.36 1.69
CA TRP A 85 -10.94 7.19 0.57
C TRP A 85 -10.58 8.05 -0.65
N GLY A 86 -9.28 8.08 -1.00
CA GLY A 86 -8.75 8.82 -2.14
C GLY A 86 -8.60 10.32 -1.93
N LYS A 87 -9.07 10.87 -0.81
CA LYS A 87 -8.94 12.29 -0.46
C LYS A 87 -7.73 12.53 0.44
N ALA A 88 -7.02 13.61 0.18
CA ALA A 88 -5.93 14.06 1.03
C ALA A 88 -6.48 14.89 2.20
N TYR A 89 -5.98 14.61 3.39
CA TYR A 89 -6.31 15.33 4.62
C TYR A 89 -5.04 15.81 5.28
N GLU A 90 -5.08 17.00 5.87
CA GLU A 90 -4.03 17.48 6.75
C GLU A 90 -4.06 16.69 8.06
N LEU A 91 -2.88 16.34 8.55
CA LEU A 91 -2.69 15.63 9.80
C LEU A 91 -2.43 16.65 10.92
N LYS A 92 -3.29 16.68 11.93
CA LYS A 92 -3.10 17.43 13.16
C LYS A 92 -2.71 16.50 14.29
N VAL A 93 -1.49 16.68 14.81
CA VAL A 93 -0.97 15.88 15.92
C VAL A 93 -1.24 16.57 17.25
N VAL A 94 -1.94 15.89 18.14
CA VAL A 94 -2.24 16.36 19.49
C VAL A 94 -1.54 15.43 20.48
N PHE A 95 -0.67 15.99 21.30
CA PHE A 95 -0.02 15.24 22.36
C PHE A 95 -0.88 15.21 23.61
N THR A 96 -1.19 14.00 24.09
CA THR A 96 -2.02 13.78 25.28
C THR A 96 -1.64 12.48 25.97
N GLU A 97 -1.57 12.47 27.29
CA GLU A 97 -1.16 11.28 28.06
C GLU A 97 -2.26 10.20 28.11
N HIS A 98 -3.52 10.57 27.84
CA HIS A 98 -4.68 9.69 28.07
C HIS A 98 -5.39 9.20 26.82
N ALA A 99 -4.90 9.56 25.61
CA ALA A 99 -5.59 9.19 24.38
C ALA A 99 -4.61 8.69 23.33
N HIS A 100 -5.01 7.61 22.63
CA HIS A 100 -4.29 7.03 21.51
C HIS A 100 -5.31 6.71 20.42
N PHE A 101 -5.58 7.69 19.54
CA PHE A 101 -6.54 7.51 18.45
C PHE A 101 -6.24 8.40 17.25
N ALA A 102 -6.75 7.99 16.09
CA ALA A 102 -6.88 8.83 14.91
C ALA A 102 -8.35 8.97 14.52
N ARG A 103 -8.81 10.16 14.16
CA ARG A 103 -10.18 10.45 13.74
C ARG A 103 -10.21 11.55 12.68
N LEU A 104 -11.18 11.47 11.76
CA LEU A 104 -11.52 12.56 10.86
C LEU A 104 -12.44 13.53 11.61
N VAL A 105 -12.01 14.78 11.79
CA VAL A 105 -12.74 15.85 12.48
C VAL A 105 -12.56 17.13 11.67
N ASP A 106 -13.65 17.80 11.32
CA ASP A 106 -13.67 19.10 10.62
C ASP A 106 -12.71 19.17 9.41
N GLY A 107 -12.69 18.12 8.60
CA GLY A 107 -11.86 18.08 7.39
C GLY A 107 -10.36 17.81 7.62
N HIS A 108 -9.96 17.45 8.86
CA HIS A 108 -8.59 17.08 9.22
C HIS A 108 -8.57 15.68 9.84
N ILE A 109 -7.46 14.97 9.71
CA ILE A 109 -7.24 13.79 10.53
C ILE A 109 -6.48 14.19 11.79
N VAL A 110 -7.17 14.12 12.91
CA VAL A 110 -6.60 14.38 14.24
C VAL A 110 -6.00 13.08 14.77
N LEU A 111 -4.72 13.14 15.09
CA LEU A 111 -3.93 12.06 15.65
C LEU A 111 -3.57 12.42 17.10
N ALA A 112 -4.21 11.78 18.06
CA ALA A 112 -3.90 11.94 19.48
C ALA A 112 -2.96 10.82 19.92
N VAL A 113 -1.78 11.18 20.43
CA VAL A 113 -0.74 10.24 20.87
C VAL A 113 -0.03 10.80 22.10
N PRO A 114 0.59 9.95 22.93
CA PRO A 114 1.41 10.39 24.07
C PRO A 114 2.60 11.27 23.64
N PRO A 115 3.02 12.22 24.49
CA PRO A 115 4.26 12.95 24.27
C PRO A 115 5.45 12.03 24.07
N GLY A 116 6.30 12.32 23.07
CA GLY A 116 7.45 11.48 22.74
C GLY A 116 7.13 10.27 21.85
N SER A 117 5.88 10.11 21.42
CA SER A 117 5.51 9.06 20.46
C SER A 117 6.32 9.16 19.18
N GLY A 118 6.96 8.06 18.80
CA GLY A 118 7.71 7.95 17.57
C GLY A 118 6.79 7.72 16.36
N ARG A 119 7.40 7.75 15.16
CA ARG A 119 6.70 7.56 13.89
C ARG A 119 5.91 6.25 13.82
N GLU A 120 6.46 5.15 14.32
CA GLU A 120 5.81 3.84 14.29
C GLU A 120 4.48 3.83 15.07
N GLN A 121 4.49 4.44 16.26
CA GLN A 121 3.28 4.58 17.08
C GLN A 121 2.22 5.45 16.40
N MET A 122 2.63 6.55 15.74
CA MET A 122 1.72 7.40 14.96
C MET A 122 1.13 6.63 13.78
N GLU A 123 1.94 5.85 13.06
CA GLU A 123 1.49 5.00 11.97
C GLU A 123 0.49 3.95 12.46
N ASP A 124 0.76 3.27 13.55
CA ASP A 124 -0.14 2.25 14.11
C ASP A 124 -1.50 2.85 14.48
N CYS A 125 -1.49 4.05 15.08
CA CYS A 125 -2.69 4.78 15.40
C CYS A 125 -3.52 5.14 14.13
N LEU A 126 -2.87 5.54 13.03
CA LEU A 126 -3.53 5.76 11.74
C LEU A 126 -4.06 4.46 11.13
N TYR A 127 -3.34 3.35 11.27
CA TYR A 127 -3.82 2.06 10.78
C TYR A 127 -5.06 1.56 11.52
N GLU A 128 -5.27 1.95 12.77
CA GLU A 128 -6.52 1.69 13.48
C GLU A 128 -7.69 2.54 12.93
N LEU A 129 -7.45 3.78 12.48
CA LEU A 129 -8.44 4.54 11.71
C LEU A 129 -8.79 3.81 10.40
N TYR A 130 -7.80 3.41 9.62
CA TYR A 130 -8.01 2.69 8.36
C TYR A 130 -8.75 1.37 8.55
N ARG A 131 -8.48 0.66 9.63
CA ARG A 131 -9.19 -0.56 10.00
C ARG A 131 -10.69 -0.30 10.20
N ARG A 132 -11.04 0.66 11.07
CA ARG A 132 -12.44 0.99 11.35
C ARG A 132 -13.20 1.44 10.09
N GLU A 133 -12.56 2.27 9.27
CA GLU A 133 -13.16 2.74 8.03
C GLU A 133 -13.40 1.61 7.03
N LEU A 134 -12.42 0.70 6.89
CA LEU A 134 -12.57 -0.47 6.03
C LEU A 134 -13.57 -1.49 6.55
N GLU A 135 -13.62 -1.74 7.86
CA GLU A 135 -14.61 -2.65 8.45
C GLU A 135 -16.03 -2.19 8.11
N ARG A 136 -16.32 -0.89 8.23
CA ARG A 136 -17.62 -0.31 7.84
C ARG A 136 -17.88 -0.50 6.33
N ALA A 137 -16.92 -0.11 5.49
CA ALA A 137 -17.07 -0.19 4.05
C ALA A 137 -17.20 -1.64 3.55
N VAL A 138 -16.43 -2.57 4.12
CA VAL A 138 -16.50 -4.00 3.77
C VAL A 138 -17.87 -4.59 4.13
N THR A 139 -18.45 -4.22 5.27
CA THR A 139 -19.79 -4.68 5.67
C THR A 139 -20.86 -4.29 4.63
N GLU A 140 -20.70 -3.14 3.96
CA GLU A 140 -21.66 -2.66 2.97
C GLU A 140 -21.34 -3.15 1.54
N ILE A 141 -20.05 -3.20 1.16
CA ILE A 141 -19.61 -3.43 -0.22
C ILE A 141 -19.43 -4.93 -0.51
N PHE A 142 -18.96 -5.71 0.45
CA PHE A 142 -18.64 -7.11 0.23
C PHE A 142 -19.87 -7.94 -0.19
N PRO A 143 -21.04 -7.83 0.48
CA PRO A 143 -22.24 -8.55 0.07
C PRO A 143 -22.71 -8.16 -1.35
N LYS A 144 -22.55 -6.90 -1.75
CA LYS A 144 -22.88 -6.45 -3.10
C LYS A 144 -21.97 -7.11 -4.16
N CYS A 145 -20.67 -7.21 -3.85
CA CYS A 145 -19.72 -7.89 -4.73
C CYS A 145 -20.02 -9.40 -4.83
N GLU A 146 -20.43 -10.05 -3.73
CA GLU A 146 -20.89 -11.45 -3.77
C GLU A 146 -22.13 -11.61 -4.63
N GLN A 147 -23.09 -10.70 -4.55
CA GLN A 147 -24.29 -10.71 -5.37
C GLN A 147 -23.96 -10.50 -6.85
N ILE A 148 -23.08 -9.57 -7.19
CA ILE A 148 -22.66 -9.30 -8.58
C ILE A 148 -21.94 -10.50 -9.18
N THR A 149 -21.07 -11.15 -8.43
CA THR A 149 -20.25 -12.25 -8.92
C THR A 149 -20.94 -13.61 -8.83
N GLY A 150 -21.95 -13.76 -7.98
CA GLY A 150 -22.53 -15.05 -7.60
C GLY A 150 -21.57 -15.93 -6.79
N LEU A 151 -20.46 -15.37 -6.29
CA LEU A 151 -19.42 -16.08 -5.56
C LEU A 151 -19.46 -15.65 -4.10
N SER A 152 -19.14 -16.59 -3.19
CA SER A 152 -19.19 -16.33 -1.76
C SER A 152 -17.92 -16.77 -1.07
N ALA A 153 -17.39 -15.90 -0.22
CA ALA A 153 -16.30 -16.25 0.68
C ALA A 153 -16.87 -16.67 2.07
N LYS A 154 -16.21 -17.62 2.72
CA LYS A 154 -16.57 -18.00 4.09
C LYS A 154 -16.14 -16.93 5.10
N GLU A 155 -15.10 -16.18 4.78
CA GLU A 155 -14.49 -15.25 5.71
C GLU A 155 -13.77 -14.15 4.95
N VAL A 156 -13.90 -12.91 5.43
CA VAL A 156 -13.09 -11.77 5.02
C VAL A 156 -12.31 -11.24 6.22
N ARG A 157 -11.05 -10.95 6.03
CA ARG A 157 -10.16 -10.42 7.06
C ARG A 157 -9.38 -9.21 6.56
N LEU A 158 -9.08 -8.30 7.46
CA LEU A 158 -8.26 -7.12 7.19
C LEU A 158 -6.85 -7.30 7.75
N LYS A 159 -5.84 -6.89 6.96
CA LYS A 159 -4.45 -7.02 7.34
C LYS A 159 -3.60 -5.87 6.78
N ARG A 160 -2.60 -5.40 7.56
CA ARG A 160 -1.55 -4.50 7.02
C ARG A 160 -0.68 -5.30 6.04
N MET A 161 -0.78 -5.01 4.75
CA MET A 161 -0.02 -5.67 3.69
C MET A 161 0.95 -4.66 3.04
N LYS A 162 2.18 -5.11 2.74
CA LYS A 162 3.20 -4.24 2.14
C LYS A 162 3.18 -4.25 0.60
N THR A 163 2.80 -5.36 -0.03
CA THR A 163 3.00 -5.59 -1.46
C THR A 163 1.75 -6.04 -2.22
N ARG A 164 0.62 -6.21 -1.54
CA ARG A 164 -0.63 -6.68 -2.14
C ARG A 164 -1.80 -5.88 -1.62
N TRP A 165 -2.84 -5.75 -2.44
CA TRP A 165 -4.11 -5.13 -2.06
C TRP A 165 -5.07 -6.13 -1.45
N GLY A 166 -5.00 -7.39 -1.89
CA GLY A 166 -5.76 -8.51 -1.35
C GLY A 166 -5.04 -9.84 -1.53
N SER A 167 -5.64 -10.90 -1.07
CA SER A 167 -5.30 -12.29 -1.39
C SER A 167 -6.44 -13.23 -1.05
N CYS A 168 -6.66 -14.26 -1.89
CA CYS A 168 -7.66 -15.29 -1.67
C CYS A 168 -6.99 -16.63 -1.32
N ASN A 169 -7.43 -17.24 -0.22
CA ASN A 169 -7.18 -18.65 0.05
C ASN A 169 -8.35 -19.46 -0.49
N ILE A 170 -8.16 -20.10 -1.64
CA ILE A 170 -9.21 -20.83 -2.36
C ILE A 170 -9.73 -22.03 -1.55
N LYS A 171 -8.87 -22.75 -0.84
CA LYS A 171 -9.24 -23.94 -0.03
C LYS A 171 -10.15 -23.54 1.14
N GLU A 172 -9.75 -22.48 1.85
CA GLU A 172 -10.49 -21.98 3.00
C GLU A 172 -11.66 -21.06 2.61
N LYS A 173 -11.76 -20.66 1.33
CA LYS A 173 -12.64 -19.61 0.84
C LYS A 173 -12.52 -18.32 1.68
N ARG A 174 -11.29 -17.94 2.00
CA ARG A 174 -11.00 -16.77 2.83
C ARG A 174 -10.36 -15.68 2.00
N VAL A 175 -10.91 -14.48 2.06
CA VAL A 175 -10.38 -13.28 1.44
C VAL A 175 -9.66 -12.42 2.49
N TRP A 176 -8.46 -11.98 2.18
CA TRP A 176 -7.73 -10.97 2.93
C TRP A 176 -7.69 -9.67 2.15
N LEU A 177 -7.96 -8.54 2.81
CA LEU A 177 -7.89 -7.21 2.23
C LEU A 177 -6.86 -6.36 2.95
N SER A 178 -6.12 -5.56 2.21
CA SER A 178 -5.10 -4.66 2.76
C SER A 178 -5.72 -3.45 3.42
N LEU A 179 -5.27 -3.09 4.63
CA LEU A 179 -5.66 -1.84 5.29
C LEU A 179 -5.32 -0.58 4.45
N ASN A 180 -4.34 -0.67 3.56
CA ASN A 180 -4.00 0.42 2.65
C ASN A 180 -5.10 0.76 1.63
N LEU A 181 -6.12 -0.10 1.46
CA LEU A 181 -7.28 0.20 0.62
C LEU A 181 -8.09 1.39 1.13
N ALA A 182 -8.10 1.63 2.45
CA ALA A 182 -8.73 2.82 3.02
C ALA A 182 -8.15 4.15 2.51
N LYS A 183 -6.93 4.13 1.98
CA LYS A 183 -6.26 5.30 1.41
C LYS A 183 -6.67 5.58 -0.04
N LYS A 184 -7.30 4.62 -0.69
CA LYS A 184 -7.67 4.66 -2.11
C LYS A 184 -9.14 5.01 -2.28
N PRO A 185 -9.59 5.45 -3.48
CA PRO A 185 -11.00 5.62 -3.76
C PRO A 185 -11.81 4.35 -3.45
N PRO A 186 -13.08 4.49 -2.99
CA PRO A 186 -13.91 3.34 -2.59
C PRO A 186 -14.10 2.30 -3.72
N GLU A 187 -14.05 2.74 -4.97
CA GLU A 187 -14.14 1.88 -6.16
C GLU A 187 -13.00 0.85 -6.20
N CYS A 188 -11.83 1.21 -5.68
CA CYS A 188 -10.71 0.27 -5.55
C CYS A 188 -11.02 -0.88 -4.60
N LEU A 189 -11.80 -0.65 -3.53
CA LEU A 189 -12.20 -1.70 -2.61
C LEU A 189 -13.11 -2.70 -3.30
N ALA A 190 -14.14 -2.24 -4.03
CA ALA A 190 -15.04 -3.10 -4.78
C ALA A 190 -14.29 -3.94 -5.84
N TYR A 191 -13.40 -3.29 -6.59
CA TYR A 191 -12.55 -3.98 -7.57
C TYR A 191 -11.68 -5.07 -6.92
N VAL A 192 -11.00 -4.79 -5.82
CA VAL A 192 -10.14 -5.79 -5.15
C VAL A 192 -10.98 -6.93 -4.59
N ILE A 193 -12.16 -6.66 -4.03
CA ILE A 193 -13.06 -7.73 -3.54
C ILE A 193 -13.46 -8.65 -4.69
N ILE A 194 -13.91 -8.10 -5.83
CA ILE A 194 -14.29 -8.88 -7.01
C ILE A 194 -13.09 -9.68 -7.54
N HIS A 195 -11.92 -9.07 -7.62
CA HIS A 195 -10.66 -9.72 -8.02
C HIS A 195 -10.35 -10.95 -7.15
N GLU A 196 -10.46 -10.80 -5.83
CA GLU A 196 -10.19 -11.91 -4.90
C GLU A 196 -11.29 -12.99 -4.94
N LEU A 197 -12.55 -12.61 -5.15
CA LEU A 197 -13.63 -13.57 -5.33
C LEU A 197 -13.46 -14.39 -6.62
N VAL A 198 -13.03 -13.76 -7.73
CA VAL A 198 -12.78 -14.45 -9.00
C VAL A 198 -11.70 -15.51 -8.87
N HIS A 199 -10.75 -15.37 -7.94
CA HIS A 199 -9.79 -16.42 -7.64
C HIS A 199 -10.41 -17.73 -7.14
N LEU A 200 -11.65 -17.72 -6.68
CA LEU A 200 -12.39 -18.96 -6.35
C LEU A 200 -12.75 -19.78 -7.61
N LEU A 201 -12.81 -19.15 -8.79
CA LEU A 201 -13.06 -19.79 -10.09
C LEU A 201 -11.78 -20.03 -10.89
N GLU A 202 -10.88 -19.06 -10.85
CA GLU A 202 -9.65 -19.07 -11.65
C GLU A 202 -8.46 -18.64 -10.78
N LYS A 203 -7.59 -19.58 -10.48
CA LYS A 203 -6.46 -19.38 -9.56
C LYS A 203 -5.43 -18.38 -10.07
N ASN A 204 -5.16 -18.40 -11.37
CA ASN A 204 -4.10 -17.62 -11.99
C ASN A 204 -4.69 -16.47 -12.82
N HIS A 205 -3.92 -15.39 -12.97
CA HIS A 205 -4.30 -14.24 -13.80
C HIS A 205 -4.20 -14.55 -15.30
N THR A 206 -4.99 -15.54 -15.77
CA THR A 206 -5.10 -15.93 -17.16
C THR A 206 -5.99 -14.96 -17.94
N PRO A 207 -6.05 -15.03 -19.30
CA PRO A 207 -7.02 -14.26 -20.07
C PRO A 207 -8.47 -14.51 -19.61
N LYS A 208 -8.80 -15.75 -19.18
CA LYS A 208 -10.10 -16.10 -18.59
C LYS A 208 -10.37 -15.33 -17.30
N PHE A 209 -9.36 -15.24 -16.42
CA PHE A 209 -9.47 -14.46 -15.18
C PHE A 209 -9.81 -12.99 -15.49
N HIS A 210 -9.05 -12.37 -16.39
CA HIS A 210 -9.28 -10.97 -16.78
C HIS A 210 -10.65 -10.75 -17.43
N ALA A 211 -11.11 -11.70 -18.26
CA ALA A 211 -12.44 -11.65 -18.85
C ALA A 211 -13.55 -11.73 -17.79
N LEU A 212 -13.40 -12.58 -16.77
CA LEU A 212 -14.34 -12.67 -15.65
C LEU A 212 -14.37 -11.37 -14.85
N VAL A 213 -13.19 -10.84 -14.47
CA VAL A 213 -13.11 -9.56 -13.75
C VAL A 213 -13.77 -8.44 -14.56
N ALA A 214 -13.46 -8.33 -15.85
CA ALA A 214 -14.05 -7.31 -16.73
C ALA A 214 -15.58 -7.46 -16.86
N GLY A 215 -16.08 -8.68 -16.86
CA GLY A 215 -17.53 -8.95 -16.90
C GLY A 215 -18.25 -8.54 -15.64
N PHE A 216 -17.64 -8.71 -14.47
CA PHE A 216 -18.22 -8.33 -13.17
C PHE A 216 -17.98 -6.88 -12.79
N TYR A 217 -16.88 -6.27 -13.25
CA TYR A 217 -16.47 -4.90 -12.96
C TYR A 217 -15.88 -4.23 -14.21
N PRO A 218 -16.72 -3.65 -15.08
CA PRO A 218 -16.26 -3.06 -16.35
C PRO A 218 -15.19 -1.97 -16.19
N GLU A 219 -15.24 -1.19 -15.11
CA GLU A 219 -14.31 -0.09 -14.83
C GLU A 219 -13.00 -0.56 -14.15
N TRP A 220 -12.69 -1.84 -14.20
CA TRP A 220 -11.54 -2.44 -13.51
C TRP A 220 -10.20 -1.77 -13.85
N GLN A 221 -10.02 -1.32 -15.08
CA GLN A 221 -8.77 -0.66 -15.52
C GLN A 221 -8.53 0.65 -14.78
N GLN A 222 -9.57 1.44 -14.55
CA GLN A 222 -9.47 2.69 -13.79
C GLN A 222 -9.13 2.41 -12.32
N ALA A 223 -9.77 1.44 -11.70
CA ALA A 223 -9.48 1.06 -10.32
C ALA A 223 -8.03 0.54 -10.18
N GLU A 224 -7.57 -0.24 -11.13
CA GLU A 224 -6.20 -0.74 -11.17
C GLU A 224 -5.16 0.39 -11.35
N ALA A 225 -5.45 1.39 -12.20
CA ALA A 225 -4.62 2.57 -12.37
C ALA A 225 -4.48 3.36 -11.05
N TRP A 226 -5.59 3.59 -10.34
CA TRP A 226 -5.55 4.23 -9.02
C TRP A 226 -4.77 3.42 -7.97
N LEU A 227 -4.87 2.10 -8.00
CA LEU A 227 -4.09 1.23 -7.12
C LEU A 227 -2.59 1.31 -7.41
N ARG A 228 -2.19 1.47 -8.68
CA ARG A 228 -0.80 1.71 -9.10
C ARG A 228 -0.27 3.10 -8.75
N GLY A 229 -1.13 4.01 -8.32
CA GLY A 229 -0.74 5.38 -7.94
C GLY A 229 -0.89 6.41 -9.06
N GLU A 230 -1.55 6.06 -10.15
CA GLU A 230 -1.97 6.99 -11.18
C GLU A 230 -3.12 7.83 -10.59
N CYS A 231 -2.80 9.07 -10.18
CA CYS A 231 -3.78 9.99 -9.59
C CYS A 231 -4.73 10.54 -10.66
N ARG A 232 -5.95 10.93 -10.19
CA ARG A 232 -6.84 11.79 -10.96
C ARG A 232 -6.21 13.14 -11.23
#